data_ca325b20c8029c63ba73f1f4fcdd79a2
#
_entry.id   ca325b20c8029c63ba73f1f4fcdd79a2
#
_cell.length_a   1.000
_cell.length_b   1.000
_cell.length_c   1.000
_cell.angle_alpha   90.00
_cell.angle_beta   90.00
_cell.angle_gamma   90.00
#
_symmetry.space_group_name_H-M   'P 1'
#
loop_
_entity.id
_entity.type
_entity.pdbx_description
1 polymer ?
#
loop_
_entity_poly.entity_id
_entity_poly.type
_entity_poly.pdbx_seq_one_letter_code
_entity_poly.pdbx_strand_id
1 'polypeptide(L)'
;MRVLTIIPTYNELESLPKTLKRLRAAAPEVDVLIADDNSPDGTGKLADEFAAADPRVHVLHRAGKEGLGAAYLAGFAWGLDAGYDVLVEMDADGSHQPEQLPLLLDAINEGADLVLGSRWVPGGKVVNWPLHRKLISTCGSLYSRILLGISIRDITGGYRAFRRTTLEALDLDAVDSVGYGFQVDMLWRVSQLGLRVVEVPITFVEREFGASKMSGNIVQEAMVNVTKWGLTARWNKLFGPKK
;
A
#
# COMPACT_ATOMS: atom_id res chain seq x y z
N MET A 1 -18.29 -10.02 3.61
CA MET A 1 -17.04 -9.28 3.88
C MET A 1 -17.16 -7.94 3.15
N ARG A 2 -17.15 -6.82 3.88
CA ARG A 2 -17.13 -5.47 3.29
C ARG A 2 -15.70 -5.06 2.99
N VAL A 3 -15.42 -4.68 1.76
CA VAL A 3 -14.07 -4.34 1.30
C VAL A 3 -14.03 -2.87 0.90
N LEU A 4 -13.00 -2.15 1.32
CA LEU A 4 -12.71 -0.78 0.95
C LEU A 4 -11.36 -0.71 0.22
N THR A 5 -11.35 -0.20 -1.00
CA THR A 5 -10.09 0.15 -1.70
C THR A 5 -9.81 1.63 -1.50
N ILE A 6 -8.67 1.94 -0.87
CA ILE A 6 -8.20 3.29 -0.61
C ILE A 6 -7.27 3.71 -1.76
N ILE A 7 -7.59 4.83 -2.39
CA ILE A 7 -6.85 5.39 -3.52
C ILE A 7 -6.41 6.81 -3.15
N PRO A 8 -5.17 6.99 -2.68
CA PRO A 8 -4.61 8.32 -2.46
C PRO A 8 -4.43 9.09 -3.77
N THR A 9 -4.82 10.36 -3.78
CA THR A 9 -4.68 11.22 -4.96
C THR A 9 -3.97 12.52 -4.64
N TYR A 10 -3.10 12.94 -5.54
CA TYR A 10 -2.54 14.28 -5.62
C TYR A 10 -2.13 14.59 -7.06
N ASN A 11 -2.90 15.43 -7.75
CA ASN A 11 -2.75 15.72 -9.18
C ASN A 11 -2.90 14.47 -10.06
N GLU A 12 -4.05 13.79 -9.93
CA GLU A 12 -4.36 12.54 -10.64
C GLU A 12 -5.60 12.69 -11.56
N LEU A 13 -5.85 13.92 -12.06
CA LEU A 13 -7.04 14.24 -12.88
C LEU A 13 -7.18 13.35 -14.12
N GLU A 14 -6.06 12.97 -14.75
CA GLU A 14 -6.03 12.15 -15.96
C GLU A 14 -6.10 10.64 -15.69
N SER A 15 -5.52 10.19 -14.57
CA SER A 15 -5.38 8.77 -14.22
C SER A 15 -6.57 8.23 -13.44
N LEU A 16 -7.11 9.00 -12.49
CA LEU A 16 -8.19 8.60 -11.60
C LEU A 16 -9.43 8.05 -12.33
N PRO A 17 -9.96 8.70 -13.40
CA PRO A 17 -11.14 8.18 -14.12
C PRO A 17 -10.92 6.80 -14.71
N LYS A 18 -9.72 6.56 -15.27
CA LYS A 18 -9.38 5.28 -15.90
C LYS A 18 -9.27 4.18 -14.85
N THR A 19 -8.57 4.46 -13.76
CA THR A 19 -8.36 3.53 -12.65
C THR A 19 -9.69 3.19 -11.98
N LEU A 20 -10.52 4.17 -11.67
CA LEU A 20 -11.83 3.95 -11.06
C LEU A 20 -12.76 3.14 -11.98
N LYS A 21 -12.84 3.47 -13.27
CA LYS A 21 -13.65 2.70 -14.24
C LYS A 21 -13.23 1.23 -14.29
N ARG A 22 -11.93 0.94 -14.33
CA ARG A 22 -11.40 -0.43 -14.34
C ARG A 22 -11.69 -1.16 -13.03
N LEU A 23 -11.51 -0.48 -11.89
CA LEU A 23 -11.80 -1.05 -10.58
C LEU A 23 -13.28 -1.40 -10.42
N ARG A 24 -14.18 -0.48 -10.80
CA ARG A 24 -15.62 -0.72 -10.75
C ARG A 24 -16.07 -1.86 -11.68
N ALA A 25 -15.37 -2.06 -12.81
CA ALA A 25 -15.62 -3.19 -13.70
C ALA A 25 -15.09 -4.53 -13.16
N ALA A 26 -13.92 -4.51 -12.50
CA ALA A 26 -13.26 -5.70 -12.00
C ALA A 26 -13.84 -6.20 -10.65
N ALA A 27 -14.30 -5.29 -9.80
CA ALA A 27 -14.81 -5.58 -8.46
C ALA A 27 -15.99 -4.65 -8.12
N PRO A 28 -17.16 -4.85 -8.73
CA PRO A 28 -18.32 -3.97 -8.58
C PRO A 28 -18.90 -3.93 -7.16
N GLU A 29 -18.62 -4.94 -6.35
CA GLU A 29 -19.07 -5.04 -4.95
C GLU A 29 -18.16 -4.31 -3.95
N VAL A 30 -16.96 -3.91 -4.37
CA VAL A 30 -15.97 -3.26 -3.50
C VAL A 30 -16.26 -1.75 -3.44
N ASP A 31 -16.23 -1.20 -2.23
CA ASP A 31 -16.33 0.25 -2.03
C ASP A 31 -14.95 0.91 -2.25
N VAL A 32 -14.95 2.16 -2.68
CA VAL A 32 -13.74 2.92 -2.99
C VAL A 32 -13.70 4.19 -2.15
N LEU A 33 -12.57 4.46 -1.52
CA LEU A 33 -12.29 5.73 -0.85
C LEU A 33 -11.18 6.47 -1.61
N ILE A 34 -11.52 7.59 -2.22
CA ILE A 34 -10.56 8.51 -2.82
C ILE A 34 -10.08 9.44 -1.72
N ALA A 35 -8.80 9.34 -1.33
CA ALA A 35 -8.18 10.18 -0.31
C ALA A 35 -7.39 11.31 -1.00
N ASP A 36 -8.03 12.45 -1.20
CA ASP A 36 -7.45 13.58 -1.96
C ASP A 36 -6.68 14.55 -1.06
N ASP A 37 -5.41 14.73 -1.36
CA ASP A 37 -4.45 15.60 -0.66
C ASP A 37 -4.59 17.07 -1.09
N ASN A 38 -5.83 17.58 -1.25
CA ASN A 38 -6.13 18.93 -1.70
C ASN A 38 -5.48 19.25 -3.05
N SER A 39 -5.77 18.43 -4.04
CA SER A 39 -5.21 18.52 -5.39
C SER A 39 -5.56 19.83 -6.08
N PRO A 40 -4.59 20.66 -6.52
CA PRO A 40 -4.86 21.94 -7.19
C PRO A 40 -5.35 21.78 -8.64
N ASP A 41 -5.23 20.60 -9.25
CA ASP A 41 -5.60 20.33 -10.65
C ASP A 41 -7.10 20.04 -10.84
N GLY A 42 -7.88 19.97 -9.75
CA GLY A 42 -9.31 19.64 -9.79
C GLY A 42 -9.63 18.17 -9.56
N THR A 43 -8.64 17.31 -9.22
CA THR A 43 -8.86 15.89 -8.89
C THR A 43 -9.92 15.71 -7.81
N GLY A 44 -9.86 16.48 -6.71
CA GLY A 44 -10.82 16.39 -5.60
C GLY A 44 -12.26 16.69 -6.04
N LYS A 45 -12.45 17.72 -6.89
CA LYS A 45 -13.79 18.02 -7.47
C LYS A 45 -14.31 16.88 -8.34
N LEU A 46 -13.44 16.30 -9.17
CA LEU A 46 -13.79 15.14 -9.98
C LEU A 46 -14.15 13.93 -9.12
N ALA A 47 -13.45 13.73 -8.00
CA ALA A 47 -13.78 12.68 -7.03
C ALA A 47 -15.18 12.86 -6.44
N ASP A 48 -15.59 14.10 -6.12
CA ASP A 48 -16.94 14.41 -5.64
C ASP A 48 -18.02 14.09 -6.70
N GLU A 49 -17.72 14.35 -7.98
CA GLU A 49 -18.61 14.00 -9.08
C GLU A 49 -18.80 12.47 -9.18
N PHE A 50 -17.74 11.68 -8.99
CA PHE A 50 -17.86 10.22 -8.95
C PHE A 50 -18.65 9.73 -7.73
N ALA A 51 -18.43 10.30 -6.57
CA ALA A 51 -19.18 9.94 -5.37
C ALA A 51 -20.68 10.28 -5.48
N ALA A 52 -21.01 11.37 -6.13
CA ALA A 52 -22.41 11.73 -6.41
C ALA A 52 -23.09 10.77 -7.39
N ALA A 53 -22.32 10.15 -8.30
CA ALA A 53 -22.82 9.23 -9.32
C ALA A 53 -22.85 7.76 -8.89
N ASP A 54 -21.99 7.35 -7.95
CA ASP A 54 -21.88 5.97 -7.48
C ASP A 54 -21.84 5.93 -5.94
N PRO A 55 -22.84 5.36 -5.24
CA PRO A 55 -22.90 5.30 -3.79
C PRO A 55 -21.80 4.44 -3.14
N ARG A 56 -21.03 3.70 -3.92
CA ARG A 56 -19.87 2.94 -3.47
C ARG A 56 -18.56 3.70 -3.57
N VAL A 57 -18.59 4.93 -4.08
CA VAL A 57 -17.43 5.82 -4.13
C VAL A 57 -17.56 6.86 -3.04
N HIS A 58 -16.53 6.97 -2.22
CA HIS A 58 -16.44 7.92 -1.11
C HIS A 58 -15.23 8.82 -1.31
N VAL A 59 -15.27 10.02 -0.76
CA VAL A 59 -14.16 10.98 -0.83
C VAL A 59 -13.76 11.40 0.57
N LEU A 60 -12.46 11.39 0.83
CA LEU A 60 -11.84 11.97 2.01
C LEU A 60 -10.96 13.13 1.56
N HIS A 61 -11.44 14.37 1.74
CA HIS A 61 -10.64 15.57 1.50
C HIS A 61 -9.69 15.80 2.67
N ARG A 62 -8.38 15.77 2.38
CA ARG A 62 -7.34 16.08 3.34
C ARG A 62 -6.91 17.53 3.22
N ALA A 63 -6.37 18.12 4.29
CA ALA A 63 -5.98 19.54 4.31
C ALA A 63 -4.85 19.87 3.31
N GLY A 64 -4.01 18.89 2.97
CA GLY A 64 -2.89 19.03 2.04
C GLY A 64 -2.02 17.81 1.95
N LYS A 65 -0.96 17.90 1.15
CA LYS A 65 -0.04 16.80 0.87
C LYS A 65 0.94 16.57 2.02
N GLU A 66 0.74 15.52 2.79
CA GLU A 66 1.62 15.08 3.88
C GLU A 66 2.38 13.78 3.56
N GLY A 67 2.21 13.26 2.35
CA GLY A 67 2.84 12.03 1.87
C GLY A 67 1.90 10.83 1.82
N LEU A 68 2.33 9.82 1.07
CA LEU A 68 1.52 8.63 0.76
C LEU A 68 1.09 7.86 2.02
N GLY A 69 2.01 7.68 2.97
CA GLY A 69 1.71 6.97 4.23
C GLY A 69 0.62 7.66 5.04
N ALA A 70 0.69 8.99 5.18
CA ALA A 70 -0.33 9.75 5.89
C ALA A 70 -1.72 9.66 5.22
N ALA A 71 -1.77 9.60 3.88
CA ALA A 71 -3.02 9.41 3.16
C ALA A 71 -3.61 8.02 3.40
N TYR A 72 -2.80 6.96 3.39
CA TYR A 72 -3.26 5.61 3.73
C TYR A 72 -3.70 5.49 5.18
N LEU A 73 -2.96 6.06 6.15
CA LEU A 73 -3.35 6.05 7.55
C LEU A 73 -4.70 6.73 7.77
N ALA A 74 -4.94 7.89 7.15
CA ALA A 74 -6.23 8.57 7.19
C ALA A 74 -7.35 7.71 6.56
N GLY A 75 -7.07 7.04 5.44
CA GLY A 75 -7.99 6.11 4.80
C GLY A 75 -8.26 4.87 5.66
N PHE A 76 -7.27 4.32 6.35
CA PHE A 76 -7.45 3.21 7.29
C PHE A 76 -8.33 3.62 8.46
N ALA A 77 -8.07 4.77 9.10
CA ALA A 77 -8.90 5.27 10.17
C ALA A 77 -10.37 5.42 9.72
N TRP A 78 -10.60 6.07 8.58
CA TRP A 78 -11.94 6.22 8.00
C TRP A 78 -12.62 4.87 7.73
N GLY A 79 -11.90 3.92 7.15
CA GLY A 79 -12.44 2.60 6.83
C GLY A 79 -12.72 1.73 8.06
N LEU A 80 -11.89 1.83 9.10
CA LEU A 80 -12.10 1.16 10.38
C LEU A 80 -13.35 1.72 11.08
N ASP A 81 -13.51 3.04 11.12
CA ASP A 81 -14.69 3.70 11.70
C ASP A 81 -15.98 3.34 10.94
N ALA A 82 -15.90 3.24 9.61
CA ALA A 82 -17.02 2.84 8.76
C ALA A 82 -17.36 1.33 8.81
N GLY A 83 -16.56 0.52 9.51
CA GLY A 83 -16.84 -0.90 9.76
C GLY A 83 -16.51 -1.83 8.58
N TYR A 84 -15.50 -1.53 7.78
CA TYR A 84 -15.01 -2.42 6.73
C TYR A 84 -14.20 -3.58 7.32
N ASP A 85 -14.32 -4.76 6.70
CA ASP A 85 -13.63 -5.99 7.12
C ASP A 85 -12.23 -6.11 6.52
N VAL A 86 -12.05 -5.54 5.32
CA VAL A 86 -10.78 -5.53 4.57
C VAL A 86 -10.54 -4.16 3.98
N LEU A 87 -9.32 -3.66 4.16
CA LEU A 87 -8.87 -2.39 3.61
C LEU A 87 -7.71 -2.64 2.64
N VAL A 88 -7.82 -2.06 1.44
CA VAL A 88 -6.88 -2.28 0.33
C VAL A 88 -6.18 -0.98 -0.01
N GLU A 89 -4.85 -1.04 -0.14
CA GLU A 89 -4.04 0.04 -0.71
C GLU A 89 -3.93 -0.14 -2.22
N MET A 90 -4.24 0.88 -2.99
CA MET A 90 -4.08 0.89 -4.45
C MET A 90 -3.74 2.30 -4.96
N ASP A 91 -2.74 2.41 -5.84
CA ASP A 91 -2.36 3.69 -6.46
C ASP A 91 -3.35 4.13 -7.55
N ALA A 92 -3.50 5.45 -7.73
CA ALA A 92 -4.37 6.05 -8.75
C ALA A 92 -3.78 6.03 -10.16
N ASP A 93 -2.46 5.88 -10.30
CA ASP A 93 -1.68 6.13 -11.53
C ASP A 93 -1.71 4.99 -12.57
N GLY A 94 -2.53 3.96 -12.32
CA GLY A 94 -2.69 2.80 -13.20
C GLY A 94 -1.55 1.78 -13.14
N SER A 95 -0.58 1.96 -12.25
CA SER A 95 0.52 0.99 -12.08
C SER A 95 0.05 -0.32 -11.43
N HIS A 96 -0.89 -0.25 -10.50
CA HIS A 96 -1.60 -1.41 -9.98
C HIS A 96 -2.77 -1.76 -10.89
N GLN A 97 -2.89 -3.04 -11.26
CA GLN A 97 -3.96 -3.50 -12.15
C GLN A 97 -5.21 -3.84 -11.31
N PRO A 98 -6.31 -3.09 -11.41
CA PRO A 98 -7.53 -3.36 -10.62
C PRO A 98 -8.09 -4.76 -10.84
N GLU A 99 -7.89 -5.33 -12.02
CA GLU A 99 -8.32 -6.68 -12.39
C GLU A 99 -7.64 -7.79 -11.57
N GLN A 100 -6.58 -7.43 -10.85
CA GLN A 100 -5.84 -8.36 -9.97
C GLN A 100 -6.29 -8.24 -8.49
N LEU A 101 -7.20 -7.32 -8.15
CA LEU A 101 -7.76 -7.21 -6.81
C LEU A 101 -8.38 -8.54 -6.32
N PRO A 102 -9.12 -9.29 -7.12
CA PRO A 102 -9.65 -10.58 -6.69
C PRO A 102 -8.58 -11.55 -6.17
N LEU A 103 -7.36 -11.56 -6.72
CA LEU A 103 -6.27 -12.41 -6.24
C LEU A 103 -5.87 -12.09 -4.79
N LEU A 104 -5.88 -10.80 -4.42
CA LEU A 104 -5.58 -10.38 -3.06
C LEU A 104 -6.73 -10.79 -2.12
N LEU A 105 -7.97 -10.57 -2.55
CA LEU A 105 -9.16 -10.88 -1.74
C LEU A 105 -9.33 -12.39 -1.53
N ASP A 106 -9.01 -13.22 -2.53
CA ASP A 106 -9.03 -14.68 -2.42
C ASP A 106 -8.04 -15.15 -1.34
N ALA A 107 -6.81 -14.63 -1.34
CA ALA A 107 -5.83 -14.96 -0.31
C ALA A 107 -6.26 -14.47 1.10
N ILE A 108 -6.95 -13.33 1.20
CA ILE A 108 -7.62 -12.92 2.44
C ILE A 108 -8.67 -13.95 2.85
N ASN A 109 -9.55 -14.40 1.94
CA ASN A 109 -10.57 -15.41 2.23
C ASN A 109 -9.96 -16.74 2.69
N GLU A 110 -8.78 -17.11 2.19
CA GLU A 110 -7.99 -18.27 2.60
C GLU A 110 -7.28 -18.11 3.95
N GLY A 111 -7.52 -17.00 4.65
CA GLY A 111 -7.06 -16.78 6.02
C GLY A 111 -5.75 -16.00 6.13
N ALA A 112 -5.30 -15.29 5.10
CA ALA A 112 -4.21 -14.33 5.25
C ALA A 112 -4.66 -13.12 6.07
N ASP A 113 -3.77 -12.57 6.90
CA ASP A 113 -3.98 -11.35 7.67
C ASP A 113 -3.56 -10.12 6.88
N LEU A 114 -2.50 -10.26 6.06
CA LEU A 114 -1.99 -9.28 5.11
C LEU A 114 -1.64 -9.99 3.80
N VAL A 115 -2.10 -9.44 2.69
CA VAL A 115 -1.73 -9.90 1.34
C VAL A 115 -0.99 -8.79 0.60
N LEU A 116 0.15 -9.14 0.00
CA LEU A 116 0.91 -8.24 -0.87
C LEU A 116 0.79 -8.70 -2.32
N GLY A 117 0.45 -7.79 -3.21
CA GLY A 117 0.65 -7.96 -4.64
C GLY A 117 2.16 -7.85 -4.93
N SER A 118 2.77 -8.97 -5.31
CA SER A 118 4.22 -9.10 -5.45
C SER A 118 4.66 -9.18 -6.91
N ARG A 119 5.65 -8.37 -7.25
CA ARG A 119 6.29 -8.34 -8.56
C ARG A 119 7.39 -9.40 -8.69
N TRP A 120 7.84 -9.96 -7.56
CA TRP A 120 9.05 -10.78 -7.45
C TRP A 120 8.81 -12.24 -7.08
N VAL A 121 7.56 -12.66 -6.93
CA VAL A 121 7.19 -14.09 -6.82
C VAL A 121 6.98 -14.71 -8.20
N PRO A 122 7.00 -16.06 -8.35
CA PRO A 122 6.68 -16.72 -9.61
C PRO A 122 5.32 -16.25 -10.17
N GLY A 123 5.30 -15.82 -11.43
CA GLY A 123 4.13 -15.21 -12.07
C GLY A 123 4.04 -13.68 -11.94
N GLY A 124 4.73 -13.08 -10.97
CA GLY A 124 4.83 -11.62 -10.84
C GLY A 124 5.74 -11.01 -11.91
N LYS A 125 5.46 -9.79 -12.32
CA LYS A 125 6.26 -9.09 -13.34
C LYS A 125 6.12 -7.58 -13.27
N VAL A 126 7.10 -6.89 -13.83
CA VAL A 126 7.08 -5.45 -14.09
C VAL A 126 7.14 -5.19 -15.59
N VAL A 127 6.32 -4.27 -16.07
CA VAL A 127 6.22 -3.89 -17.48
C VAL A 127 6.73 -2.46 -17.65
N ASN A 128 7.53 -2.25 -18.68
CA ASN A 128 8.12 -0.94 -19.06
C ASN A 128 9.07 -0.32 -18.03
N TRP A 129 9.54 -1.07 -17.03
CA TRP A 129 10.51 -0.55 -16.06
C TRP A 129 11.93 -0.57 -16.61
N PRO A 130 12.71 0.51 -16.45
CA PRO A 130 14.12 0.50 -16.75
C PRO A 130 14.89 -0.42 -15.80
N LEU A 131 16.00 -1.01 -16.29
CA LEU A 131 16.78 -2.00 -15.53
C LEU A 131 17.28 -1.48 -14.18
N HIS A 132 17.73 -0.22 -14.12
CA HIS A 132 18.22 0.37 -12.87
C HIS A 132 17.12 0.41 -11.79
N ARG A 133 15.87 0.68 -12.16
CA ARG A 133 14.74 0.68 -11.23
C ARG A 133 14.41 -0.73 -10.70
N LYS A 134 14.53 -1.75 -11.59
CA LYS A 134 14.40 -3.17 -11.17
C LYS A 134 15.48 -3.53 -10.15
N LEU A 135 16.73 -3.16 -10.42
CA LEU A 135 17.87 -3.42 -9.52
C LEU A 135 17.67 -2.74 -8.16
N ILE A 136 17.32 -1.45 -8.14
CA ILE A 136 17.06 -0.72 -6.89
C ILE A 136 15.96 -1.42 -6.07
N SER A 137 14.85 -1.78 -6.70
CA SER A 137 13.73 -2.43 -6.01
C SER A 137 14.08 -3.82 -5.48
N THR A 138 14.76 -4.65 -6.28
CA THR A 138 15.16 -6.00 -5.86
C THR A 138 16.26 -5.98 -4.80
N CYS A 139 17.27 -5.12 -4.95
CA CYS A 139 18.33 -4.96 -3.95
C CYS A 139 17.79 -4.38 -2.65
N GLY A 140 16.89 -3.38 -2.71
CA GLY A 140 16.24 -2.82 -1.54
C GLY A 140 15.39 -3.86 -0.79
N SER A 141 14.62 -4.67 -1.52
CA SER A 141 13.85 -5.77 -0.93
C SER A 141 14.77 -6.83 -0.31
N LEU A 142 15.84 -7.24 -0.99
CA LEU A 142 16.80 -8.20 -0.45
C LEU A 142 17.49 -7.68 0.82
N TYR A 143 17.94 -6.42 0.80
CA TYR A 143 18.54 -5.76 1.95
C TYR A 143 17.60 -5.77 3.17
N SER A 144 16.35 -5.34 2.97
CA SER A 144 15.36 -5.30 4.03
C SER A 144 15.02 -6.69 4.56
N ARG A 145 14.91 -7.70 3.69
CA ARG A 145 14.70 -9.11 4.08
C ARG A 145 15.79 -9.61 5.00
N ILE A 146 17.04 -9.38 4.64
CA ILE A 146 18.20 -9.86 5.43
C ILE A 146 18.24 -9.16 6.78
N LEU A 147 18.06 -7.84 6.83
CA LEU A 147 18.15 -7.09 8.08
C LEU A 147 16.98 -7.34 9.02
N LEU A 148 15.76 -7.36 8.49
CA LEU A 148 14.55 -7.56 9.28
C LEU A 148 14.23 -9.04 9.56
N GLY A 149 14.87 -9.97 8.84
CA GLY A 149 14.63 -11.40 9.01
C GLY A 149 13.24 -11.85 8.53
N ILE A 150 12.67 -11.18 7.51
CA ILE A 150 11.37 -11.49 6.94
C ILE A 150 11.52 -12.25 5.61
N SER A 151 10.58 -13.16 5.31
CA SER A 151 10.65 -14.01 4.12
C SER A 151 10.03 -13.40 2.86
N ILE A 152 9.32 -12.29 2.97
CA ILE A 152 8.59 -11.60 1.90
C ILE A 152 9.56 -11.10 0.83
N ARG A 153 9.25 -11.33 -0.45
CA ARG A 153 10.12 -10.98 -1.59
C ARG A 153 9.94 -9.55 -2.05
N ASP A 154 8.70 -9.04 -2.02
CA ASP A 154 8.36 -7.69 -2.47
C ASP A 154 7.98 -6.78 -1.30
N ILE A 155 8.98 -6.34 -0.54
CA ILE A 155 8.76 -5.53 0.66
C ILE A 155 8.23 -4.12 0.35
N THR A 156 8.56 -3.61 -0.83
CA THR A 156 8.23 -2.23 -1.24
C THR A 156 6.98 -2.11 -2.10
N GLY A 157 6.30 -3.22 -2.39
CA GLY A 157 5.04 -3.22 -3.12
C GLY A 157 3.95 -2.49 -2.36
N GLY A 158 3.19 -1.63 -3.03
CA GLY A 158 2.12 -0.81 -2.43
C GLY A 158 0.71 -1.36 -2.70
N TYR A 159 0.55 -2.44 -3.44
CA TYR A 159 -0.75 -3.08 -3.63
C TYR A 159 -0.97 -4.11 -2.54
N ARG A 160 -1.75 -3.78 -1.54
CA ARG A 160 -1.90 -4.58 -0.32
C ARG A 160 -3.34 -4.67 0.12
N ALA A 161 -3.70 -5.81 0.72
CA ALA A 161 -4.99 -6.00 1.39
C ALA A 161 -4.75 -6.39 2.85
N PHE A 162 -5.31 -5.64 3.76
CA PHE A 162 -5.23 -5.86 5.20
C PHE A 162 -6.58 -6.30 5.74
N ARG A 163 -6.60 -7.31 6.59
CA ARG A 163 -7.77 -7.55 7.45
C ARG A 163 -7.94 -6.40 8.44
N ARG A 164 -9.19 -6.10 8.80
CA ARG A 164 -9.53 -5.18 9.88
C ARG A 164 -8.74 -5.49 11.15
N THR A 165 -8.79 -6.74 11.59
CA THR A 165 -8.12 -7.19 12.82
C THR A 165 -6.62 -7.00 12.79
N THR A 166 -5.99 -7.05 11.62
CA THR A 166 -4.57 -6.75 11.44
C THR A 166 -4.28 -5.29 11.72
N LEU A 167 -5.06 -4.36 11.15
CA LEU A 167 -4.89 -2.92 11.36
C LEU A 167 -5.20 -2.51 12.79
N GLU A 168 -6.23 -3.11 13.40
CA GLU A 168 -6.59 -2.89 14.82
C GLU A 168 -5.51 -3.39 15.79
N ALA A 169 -4.75 -4.43 15.41
CA ALA A 169 -3.64 -4.94 16.20
C ALA A 169 -2.36 -4.09 16.08
N LEU A 170 -2.30 -3.19 15.09
CA LEU A 170 -1.18 -2.28 14.89
C LEU A 170 -1.40 -0.97 15.65
N ASP A 171 -0.33 -0.45 16.23
CA ASP A 171 -0.28 0.94 16.70
C ASP A 171 -0.04 1.85 15.49
N LEU A 172 -1.14 2.26 14.83
CA LEU A 172 -1.09 3.09 13.63
C LEU A 172 -0.63 4.52 13.92
N ASP A 173 -0.87 5.02 15.14
CA ASP A 173 -0.43 6.35 15.57
C ASP A 173 1.10 6.44 15.72
N ALA A 174 1.75 5.30 15.95
CA ALA A 174 3.21 5.22 16.01
C ALA A 174 3.89 5.01 14.64
N VAL A 175 3.13 5.07 13.54
CA VAL A 175 3.68 4.97 12.17
C VAL A 175 3.97 6.38 11.65
N ASP A 176 5.22 6.79 11.73
CA ASP A 176 5.71 8.11 11.30
C ASP A 176 6.57 8.04 10.01
N SER A 177 6.72 6.85 9.44
CA SER A 177 7.52 6.62 8.25
C SER A 177 6.93 7.24 6.99
N VAL A 178 7.76 7.89 6.17
CA VAL A 178 7.35 8.58 4.94
C VAL A 178 7.70 7.77 3.70
N GLY A 179 6.91 7.90 2.64
CA GLY A 179 7.19 7.31 1.33
C GLY A 179 7.28 5.78 1.35
N TYR A 180 8.36 5.21 0.80
CA TYR A 180 8.57 3.76 0.80
C TYR A 180 8.86 3.18 2.19
N GLY A 181 9.35 3.99 3.12
CA GLY A 181 9.53 3.62 4.52
C GLY A 181 8.23 3.14 5.15
N PHE A 182 7.10 3.78 4.82
CA PHE A 182 5.78 3.40 5.27
C PHE A 182 5.45 1.93 4.95
N GLN A 183 5.67 1.51 3.70
CA GLN A 183 5.36 0.14 3.27
C GLN A 183 6.23 -0.90 3.99
N VAL A 184 7.49 -0.57 4.23
CA VAL A 184 8.42 -1.45 4.97
C VAL A 184 8.04 -1.52 6.46
N ASP A 185 7.70 -0.38 7.07
CA ASP A 185 7.29 -0.27 8.48
C ASP A 185 6.01 -1.08 8.74
N MET A 186 4.97 -0.87 7.94
CA MET A 186 3.71 -1.61 8.06
C MET A 186 3.94 -3.13 7.98
N LEU A 187 4.70 -3.61 6.99
CA LEU A 187 5.01 -5.03 6.87
C LEU A 187 5.83 -5.54 8.05
N TRP A 188 6.80 -4.75 8.51
CA TRP A 188 7.63 -5.10 9.64
C TRP A 188 6.80 -5.28 10.92
N ARG A 189 5.92 -4.32 11.24
CA ARG A 189 5.00 -4.38 12.40
C ARG A 189 4.10 -5.61 12.34
N VAL A 190 3.47 -5.89 11.18
CA VAL A 190 2.65 -7.10 10.98
C VAL A 190 3.46 -8.36 11.22
N SER A 191 4.71 -8.41 10.73
CA SER A 191 5.60 -9.56 10.91
C SER A 191 5.99 -9.78 12.37
N GLN A 192 6.15 -8.70 13.16
CA GLN A 192 6.45 -8.80 14.60
C GLN A 192 5.29 -9.38 15.42
N LEU A 193 4.06 -9.22 14.96
CA LEU A 193 2.88 -9.82 15.58
C LEU A 193 2.71 -11.30 15.23
N GLY A 194 3.56 -11.86 14.35
CA GLY A 194 3.48 -13.24 13.91
C GLY A 194 2.26 -13.55 13.04
N LEU A 195 1.64 -12.53 12.44
CA LEU A 195 0.47 -12.65 11.58
C LEU A 195 0.83 -13.27 10.23
N ARG A 196 -0.16 -13.93 9.59
CA ARG A 196 0.02 -14.62 8.31
C ARG A 196 0.07 -13.61 7.16
N VAL A 197 1.27 -13.44 6.59
CA VAL A 197 1.51 -12.61 5.41
C VAL A 197 1.67 -13.49 4.17
N VAL A 198 0.95 -13.16 3.10
CA VAL A 198 0.95 -13.90 1.83
C VAL A 198 1.30 -12.97 0.69
N GLU A 199 2.08 -13.46 -0.28
CA GLU A 199 2.37 -12.76 -1.53
C GLU A 199 1.61 -13.43 -2.69
N VAL A 200 0.89 -12.63 -3.48
CA VAL A 200 0.24 -13.08 -4.72
C VAL A 200 0.90 -12.40 -5.93
N PRO A 201 1.06 -13.10 -7.07
CA PRO A 201 1.72 -12.51 -8.22
C PRO A 201 0.87 -11.40 -8.86
N ILE A 202 1.49 -10.25 -9.12
CA ILE A 202 0.87 -9.16 -9.86
C ILE A 202 1.71 -8.70 -11.05
N THR A 203 1.04 -8.07 -12.01
CA THR A 203 1.68 -7.28 -13.07
C THR A 203 1.67 -5.82 -12.65
N PHE A 204 2.84 -5.26 -12.45
CA PHE A 204 3.02 -3.83 -12.21
C PHE A 204 3.45 -3.15 -13.52
N VAL A 205 2.70 -2.15 -13.94
CA VAL A 205 2.98 -1.41 -15.19
C VAL A 205 3.57 -0.05 -14.83
N GLU A 206 4.55 0.43 -15.63
CA GLU A 206 5.01 1.82 -15.44
C GLU A 206 3.83 2.77 -15.66
N ARG A 207 3.71 3.79 -14.81
CA ARG A 207 2.65 4.80 -14.92
C ARG A 207 2.65 5.48 -16.30
N GLU A 208 1.47 5.77 -16.80
CA GLU A 208 1.31 6.48 -18.08
C GLU A 208 1.40 8.00 -17.90
N PHE A 209 0.98 8.52 -16.73
CA PHE A 209 0.88 9.94 -16.42
C PHE A 209 1.68 10.30 -15.15
N GLY A 210 2.13 11.55 -15.08
CA GLY A 210 2.83 12.09 -13.93
C GLY A 210 4.30 11.66 -13.84
N ALA A 211 5.01 12.26 -12.88
CA ALA A 211 6.41 11.95 -12.59
C ALA A 211 6.54 11.05 -11.34
N SER A 212 7.56 10.19 -11.34
CA SER A 212 7.87 9.38 -10.16
C SER A 212 8.20 10.28 -8.97
N LYS A 213 7.47 10.10 -7.87
CA LYS A 213 7.69 10.84 -6.61
C LYS A 213 8.86 10.24 -5.80
N MET A 214 9.62 9.28 -6.38
CA MET A 214 10.75 8.63 -5.73
C MET A 214 11.98 9.55 -5.80
N SER A 215 12.43 10.04 -4.64
CA SER A 215 13.68 10.77 -4.50
C SER A 215 14.75 9.90 -3.83
N GLY A 216 16.04 10.19 -4.09
CA GLY A 216 17.14 9.49 -3.44
C GLY A 216 17.10 9.59 -1.90
N ASN A 217 16.60 10.70 -1.37
CA ASN A 217 16.45 10.92 0.07
C ASN A 217 15.47 9.93 0.71
N ILE A 218 14.36 9.61 0.04
CA ILE A 218 13.37 8.63 0.52
C ILE A 218 13.98 7.23 0.61
N VAL A 219 14.79 6.85 -0.38
CA VAL A 219 15.50 5.54 -0.36
C VAL A 219 16.51 5.49 0.78
N GLN A 220 17.28 6.56 0.98
CA GLN A 220 18.27 6.63 2.06
C GLN A 220 17.60 6.58 3.43
N GLU A 221 16.52 7.31 3.64
CA GLU A 221 15.75 7.28 4.89
C GLU A 221 15.22 5.86 5.18
N ALA A 222 14.61 5.21 4.19
CA ALA A 222 14.13 3.84 4.33
C ALA A 222 15.27 2.87 4.72
N MET A 223 16.45 2.99 4.10
CA MET A 223 17.62 2.16 4.44
C MET A 223 18.08 2.39 5.89
N VAL A 224 18.14 3.63 6.36
CA VAL A 224 18.52 3.97 7.73
C VAL A 224 17.51 3.37 8.72
N ASN A 225 16.23 3.53 8.47
CA ASN A 225 15.17 2.99 9.35
C ASN A 225 15.22 1.46 9.40
N VAL A 226 15.33 0.78 8.25
CA VAL A 226 15.48 -0.68 8.16
C VAL A 226 16.69 -1.16 8.95
N THR A 227 17.82 -0.44 8.85
CA THR A 227 19.03 -0.78 9.62
C THR A 227 18.76 -0.68 11.13
N LYS A 228 18.18 0.44 11.58
CA LYS A 228 17.84 0.65 13.00
C LYS A 228 16.90 -0.44 13.51
N TRP A 229 15.82 -0.72 12.81
CA TRP A 229 14.84 -1.74 13.19
C TRP A 229 15.45 -3.14 13.25
N GLY A 230 16.24 -3.52 12.23
CA GLY A 230 16.89 -4.82 12.20
C GLY A 230 17.92 -5.01 13.31
N LEU A 231 18.72 -3.99 13.63
CA LEU A 231 19.69 -4.03 14.73
C LEU A 231 18.98 -4.08 16.09
N THR A 232 17.96 -3.25 16.31
CA THR A 232 17.18 -3.24 17.55
C THR A 232 16.49 -4.59 17.80
N ALA A 233 15.89 -5.17 16.76
CA ALA A 233 15.24 -6.47 16.89
C ALA A 233 16.22 -7.59 17.24
N ARG A 234 17.41 -7.62 16.62
CA ARG A 234 18.46 -8.58 16.94
C ARG A 234 19.00 -8.39 18.35
N TRP A 235 19.22 -7.14 18.76
CA TRP A 235 19.64 -6.81 20.11
C TRP A 235 18.62 -7.30 21.15
N ASN A 236 17.34 -7.01 20.94
CA ASN A 236 16.28 -7.45 21.85
C ASN A 236 16.15 -8.99 21.90
N LYS A 237 16.40 -9.68 20.78
CA LYS A 237 16.42 -11.15 20.76
C LYS A 237 17.58 -11.77 21.53
N LEU A 238 18.74 -11.09 21.55
CA LEU A 238 19.96 -11.58 22.21
C LEU A 238 20.03 -11.16 23.69
N PHE A 239 19.61 -9.95 24.00
CA PHE A 239 19.86 -9.30 25.31
C PHE A 239 18.57 -8.76 25.98
N GLY A 240 17.43 -8.81 25.30
CA GLY A 240 16.15 -8.36 25.85
C GLY A 240 15.62 -9.29 26.94
N PRO A 241 14.72 -8.79 27.80
CA PRO A 241 14.09 -9.63 28.83
C PRO A 241 13.36 -10.79 28.16
N LYS A 242 13.66 -12.02 28.57
CA LYS A 242 12.92 -13.21 28.15
C LYS A 242 11.48 -13.05 28.66
N LYS A 243 10.52 -12.93 27.71
CA LYS A 243 9.09 -13.00 28.02
C LYS A 243 8.70 -14.41 28.42
#